data_233ad8b6ded08b5068db790f37d5b2d0
#
_entry.id   233ad8b6ded08b5068db790f37d5b2d0
#
_cell.length_a   1.000
_cell.length_b   1.000
_cell.length_c   1.000
_cell.angle_alpha   90.00
_cell.angle_beta   90.00
_cell.angle_gamma   90.00
#
_symmetry.space_group_name_H-M   'P 1'
#
loop_
_entity.id
_entity.type
_entity.pdbx_description
1 polymer ?
#
loop_
_entity_poly.entity_id
_entity_poly.type
_entity_poly.pdbx_seq_one_letter_code
_entity_poly.pdbx_strand_id
1 'polypeptide(L)'
;MKRLFELVNRNFLISRLGNVVKRAYSDNSDHPPIITISREFGTGGSVIAQLVEKKLGGDWKVFHDEIVSSIAKETHLERKLIKQIDESRIPMIDEVVGDFFGKRYVNLSTYTKGLVKILSAIGHRGNAIIVGRGANYLFPKALKVRIVGDTEDRIKTIMKYEKLSLVKATRLVELKDEKRLEFTKAVF
;
A
#
# COMPACT_ATOMS: atom_id res chain seq x y z
N MET A 1 16.78 16.31 -2.11
CA MET A 1 16.91 15.36 -1.01
C MET A 1 16.86 16.01 0.37
N LYS A 2 17.64 17.05 0.68
CA LYS A 2 17.59 17.72 2.01
C LYS A 2 16.16 18.16 2.38
N ARG A 3 15.42 18.81 1.49
CA ARG A 3 14.05 19.30 1.76
C ARG A 3 13.03 18.17 2.01
N LEU A 4 13.11 17.05 1.30
CA LEU A 4 12.25 15.89 1.53
C LEU A 4 12.62 15.20 2.85
N PHE A 5 13.91 15.10 3.16
CA PHE A 5 14.42 14.59 4.44
C PHE A 5 14.07 15.51 5.61
N GLU A 6 14.10 16.83 5.42
CA GLU A 6 13.71 17.80 6.44
C GLU A 6 12.20 17.78 6.71
N LEU A 7 11.37 17.61 5.68
CA LEU A 7 9.91 17.43 5.83
C LEU A 7 9.56 16.12 6.55
N VAL A 8 10.29 15.05 6.25
CA VAL A 8 10.10 13.72 6.87
C VAL A 8 10.74 13.66 8.27
N ASN A 9 11.81 14.40 8.51
CA ASN A 9 12.50 14.48 9.81
C ASN A 9 11.82 15.44 10.81
N ARG A 10 10.82 16.19 10.40
CA ARG A 10 9.99 16.90 11.38
C ARG A 10 9.31 15.85 12.25
N ASN A 11 9.87 15.64 13.42
CA ASN A 11 9.41 14.74 14.50
C ASN A 11 7.90 14.78 14.78
N PHE A 12 7.26 15.83 14.31
CA PHE A 12 5.85 16.12 14.49
C PHE A 12 4.89 15.20 13.71
N LEU A 13 5.20 14.83 12.45
CA LEU A 13 4.31 13.97 11.67
C LEU A 13 4.39 12.50 12.14
N ILE A 14 5.56 12.05 12.53
CA ILE A 14 5.80 10.65 12.89
C ILE A 14 5.33 10.36 14.32
N SER A 15 5.49 11.28 15.26
CA SER A 15 4.90 11.13 16.60
C SER A 15 3.36 11.16 16.56
N ARG A 16 2.78 11.97 15.67
CA ARG A 16 1.32 11.95 15.45
C ARG A 16 0.85 10.68 14.76
N LEU A 17 1.57 10.18 13.77
CA LEU A 17 1.26 8.89 13.14
C LEU A 17 1.26 7.75 14.17
N GLY A 18 2.27 7.68 15.03
CA GLY A 18 2.31 6.68 16.11
C GLY A 18 1.12 6.80 17.08
N ASN A 19 0.74 8.02 17.44
CA ASN A 19 -0.41 8.27 18.33
C ASN A 19 -1.76 8.03 17.62
N VAL A 20 -1.88 8.35 16.32
CA VAL A 20 -3.09 8.07 15.53
C VAL A 20 -3.25 6.57 15.31
N VAL A 21 -2.17 5.86 15.03
CA VAL A 21 -2.17 4.38 14.96
C VAL A 21 -2.60 3.80 16.31
N LYS A 22 -1.99 4.22 17.42
CA LYS A 22 -2.40 3.77 18.76
C LYS A 22 -3.87 4.05 19.06
N ARG A 23 -4.40 5.24 18.72
CA ARG A 23 -5.81 5.58 18.94
C ARG A 23 -6.76 4.80 18.03
N ALA A 24 -6.43 4.62 16.77
CA ALA A 24 -7.26 3.85 15.83
C ALA A 24 -7.40 2.38 16.22
N TYR A 25 -6.46 1.85 17.00
CA TYR A 25 -6.40 0.44 17.42
C TYR A 25 -6.48 0.24 18.95
N SER A 26 -6.71 1.29 19.73
CA SER A 26 -6.93 1.18 21.18
C SER A 26 -8.32 0.71 21.58
N ASP A 27 -9.27 0.73 20.66
CA ASP A 27 -10.55 0.06 20.84
C ASP A 27 -10.38 -1.45 20.60
N ASN A 28 -10.87 -2.27 21.52
CA ASN A 28 -10.88 -3.73 21.59
C ASN A 28 -11.27 -4.45 20.27
N SER A 29 -10.70 -4.05 19.13
CA SER A 29 -10.93 -4.70 17.86
C SER A 29 -9.84 -5.75 17.63
N ASP A 30 -10.22 -7.01 17.46
CA ASP A 30 -9.38 -8.17 17.07
C ASP A 30 -8.63 -7.99 15.73
N HIS A 31 -8.57 -6.77 15.19
CA HIS A 31 -7.94 -6.48 13.92
C HIS A 31 -6.51 -5.97 14.10
N PRO A 32 -5.53 -6.68 13.58
CA PRO A 32 -4.14 -6.24 13.65
C PRO A 32 -3.93 -4.93 12.87
N PRO A 33 -3.02 -4.04 13.32
CA PRO A 33 -2.84 -2.71 12.77
C PRO A 33 -2.30 -2.75 11.33
N ILE A 34 -2.90 -1.90 10.46
CA ILE A 34 -2.55 -1.75 9.05
C ILE A 34 -2.39 -0.27 8.71
N ILE A 35 -1.38 0.06 7.93
CA ILE A 35 -1.20 1.37 7.31
C ILE A 35 -1.26 1.18 5.79
N THR A 36 -2.12 1.94 5.12
CA THR A 36 -2.16 1.96 3.65
C THR A 36 -1.61 3.30 3.15
N ILE A 37 -0.70 3.26 2.18
CA ILE A 37 -0.09 4.46 1.59
C ILE A 37 -0.43 4.52 0.11
N SER A 38 -1.31 5.46 -0.25
CA SER A 38 -1.51 5.87 -1.64
C SER A 38 -0.62 7.07 -1.97
N ARG A 39 -0.15 7.19 -3.21
CA ARG A 39 0.83 8.22 -3.55
C ARG A 39 0.81 8.59 -5.03
N GLU A 40 1.22 9.80 -5.33
CA GLU A 40 1.56 10.23 -6.67
C GLU A 40 2.98 9.75 -7.04
N PHE A 41 3.27 9.64 -8.35
CA PHE A 41 4.59 9.20 -8.80
C PHE A 41 5.62 10.31 -8.58
N GLY A 42 6.81 9.96 -8.11
CA GLY A 42 7.87 10.93 -7.81
C GLY A 42 7.83 11.54 -6.41
N THR A 43 6.82 11.22 -5.57
CA THR A 43 6.71 11.75 -4.19
C THR A 43 7.58 11.03 -3.15
N GLY A 44 8.33 10.00 -3.54
CA GLY A 44 9.14 9.24 -2.58
C GLY A 44 8.35 8.31 -1.64
N GLY A 45 7.12 7.96 -2.00
CA GLY A 45 6.23 7.16 -1.14
C GLY A 45 6.83 5.84 -0.64
N SER A 46 7.65 5.16 -1.45
CA SER A 46 8.35 3.92 -1.03
C SER A 46 9.41 4.21 0.03
N VAL A 47 10.14 5.31 -0.08
CA VAL A 47 11.14 5.74 0.91
C VAL A 47 10.45 6.10 2.23
N ILE A 48 9.34 6.82 2.14
CA ILE A 48 8.53 7.20 3.31
C ILE A 48 8.02 5.93 4.02
N ALA A 49 7.52 4.94 3.28
CA ALA A 49 7.06 3.68 3.84
C ALA A 49 8.18 2.94 4.62
N GLN A 50 9.38 2.85 4.04
CA GLN A 50 10.55 2.25 4.70
C GLN A 50 10.97 3.01 5.97
N LEU A 51 10.91 4.35 5.94
CA LEU A 51 11.19 5.15 7.13
C LEU A 51 10.16 4.93 8.24
N VAL A 52 8.88 4.78 7.87
CA VAL A 52 7.81 4.45 8.81
C VAL A 52 8.03 3.06 9.41
N GLU A 53 8.34 2.04 8.58
CA GLU A 53 8.69 0.69 9.04
C GLU A 53 9.82 0.74 10.07
N LYS A 54 10.92 1.41 9.73
CA LYS A 54 12.08 1.55 10.62
C LYS A 54 11.71 2.23 11.94
N LYS A 55 10.82 3.21 11.90
CA LYS A 55 10.40 3.96 13.10
C LYS A 55 9.44 3.20 13.99
N LEU A 56 8.53 2.42 13.41
CA LEU A 56 7.61 1.57 14.16
C LEU A 56 8.33 0.39 14.78
N GLY A 57 9.36 -0.12 14.09
CA GLY A 57 10.15 -1.26 14.56
C GLY A 57 9.35 -2.55 14.69
N GLY A 58 9.88 -3.52 15.46
CA GLY A 58 9.20 -4.79 15.73
C GLY A 58 8.85 -5.56 14.46
N ASP A 59 7.62 -6.09 14.42
CA ASP A 59 7.14 -6.95 13.32
C ASP A 59 6.54 -6.20 12.14
N TRP A 60 6.61 -4.87 12.12
CA TRP A 60 6.12 -4.08 11.00
C TRP A 60 6.88 -4.38 9.72
N LYS A 61 6.14 -4.58 8.61
CA LYS A 61 6.71 -4.86 7.29
C LYS A 61 6.05 -4.01 6.20
N VAL A 62 6.90 -3.50 5.28
CA VAL A 62 6.45 -2.78 4.08
C VAL A 62 6.19 -3.76 2.95
N PHE A 63 5.02 -3.63 2.33
CA PHE A 63 4.61 -4.35 1.14
C PHE A 63 4.43 -3.35 -0.01
N HIS A 64 5.36 -3.38 -0.95
CA HIS A 64 5.32 -2.54 -2.15
C HIS A 64 4.42 -3.16 -3.22
N ASP A 65 3.89 -2.32 -4.11
CA ASP A 65 3.01 -2.74 -5.20
C ASP A 65 3.64 -3.74 -6.17
N GLU A 66 4.96 -3.69 -6.34
CA GLU A 66 5.71 -4.64 -7.17
C GLU A 66 5.70 -6.04 -6.55
N ILE A 67 5.99 -6.13 -5.25
CA ILE A 67 5.99 -7.40 -4.49
C ILE A 67 4.59 -8.00 -4.51
N VAL A 68 3.58 -7.22 -4.15
CA VAL A 68 2.19 -7.66 -4.13
C VAL A 68 1.75 -8.14 -5.52
N SER A 69 2.16 -7.44 -6.58
CA SER A 69 1.82 -7.81 -7.96
C SER A 69 2.54 -9.07 -8.42
N SER A 70 3.80 -9.26 -8.03
CA SER A 70 4.56 -10.46 -8.36
C SER A 70 3.95 -11.69 -7.69
N ILE A 71 3.61 -11.59 -6.42
CA ILE A 71 2.94 -12.65 -5.68
C ILE A 71 1.58 -12.98 -6.29
N ALA A 72 0.79 -11.95 -6.67
CA ALA A 72 -0.51 -12.14 -7.31
C ALA A 72 -0.46 -12.84 -8.68
N LYS A 73 0.67 -12.82 -9.36
CA LYS A 73 0.89 -13.52 -10.63
C LYS A 73 1.33 -14.97 -10.46
N GLU A 74 1.88 -15.32 -9.33
CA GLU A 74 2.49 -16.62 -9.05
C GLU A 74 1.63 -17.41 -8.06
N THR A 75 0.78 -18.28 -8.56
CA THR A 75 -0.17 -19.09 -7.77
C THR A 75 0.48 -19.96 -6.68
N HIS A 76 1.74 -20.35 -6.84
CA HIS A 76 2.46 -21.11 -5.81
C HIS A 76 2.95 -20.24 -4.66
N LEU A 77 3.31 -18.97 -4.90
CA LEU A 77 3.64 -18.00 -3.86
C LEU A 77 2.38 -17.56 -3.09
N GLU A 78 1.25 -17.40 -3.79
CA GLU A 78 -0.05 -17.21 -3.17
C GLU A 78 -0.35 -18.32 -2.15
N ARG A 79 -0.21 -19.61 -2.56
CA ARG A 79 -0.40 -20.75 -1.65
C ARG A 79 0.57 -20.75 -0.47
N LYS A 80 1.83 -20.33 -0.66
CA LYS A 80 2.83 -20.26 0.42
C LYS A 80 2.49 -19.17 1.44
N LEU A 81 2.01 -18.01 0.99
CA LEU A 81 1.53 -16.94 1.89
C LEU A 81 0.28 -17.35 2.64
N ILE A 82 -0.68 -17.97 1.95
CA ILE A 82 -1.91 -18.46 2.57
C ILE A 82 -1.60 -19.57 3.59
N LYS A 83 -0.64 -20.45 3.33
CA LYS A 83 -0.20 -21.48 4.29
C LYS A 83 0.50 -20.92 5.54
N GLN A 84 1.02 -19.70 5.50
CA GLN A 84 1.58 -19.02 6.68
C GLN A 84 0.50 -18.42 7.57
N ILE A 85 -0.73 -18.38 7.10
CA ILE A 85 -1.90 -17.97 7.84
C ILE A 85 -2.50 -19.25 8.44
N ASP A 86 -2.91 -19.16 9.69
CA ASP A 86 -3.66 -20.23 10.33
C ASP A 86 -4.82 -20.66 9.41
N GLU A 87 -4.91 -21.95 9.09
CA GLU A 87 -5.91 -22.50 8.18
C GLU A 87 -7.35 -22.16 8.62
N SER A 88 -7.57 -21.96 9.91
CA SER A 88 -8.84 -21.51 10.49
C SER A 88 -9.27 -20.10 10.00
N ARG A 89 -8.32 -19.28 9.52
CA ARG A 89 -8.56 -17.90 9.07
C ARG A 89 -8.81 -17.78 7.56
N ILE A 90 -8.57 -18.82 6.77
CA ILE A 90 -8.78 -18.79 5.31
C ILE A 90 -10.26 -18.54 4.96
N PRO A 91 -11.25 -19.22 5.57
CA PRO A 91 -12.66 -18.93 5.34
C PRO A 91 -13.03 -17.47 5.63
N MET A 92 -12.45 -16.89 6.69
CA MET A 92 -12.66 -15.50 7.08
C MET A 92 -12.10 -14.52 6.05
N ILE A 93 -11.00 -14.86 5.36
CA ILE A 93 -10.45 -14.04 4.27
C ILE A 93 -11.41 -14.06 3.07
N ASP A 94 -11.91 -15.22 2.69
CA ASP A 94 -12.86 -15.36 1.57
C ASP A 94 -14.19 -14.67 1.90
N GLU A 95 -14.66 -14.71 3.15
CA GLU A 95 -15.84 -13.99 3.64
C GLU A 95 -15.65 -12.47 3.55
N VAL A 96 -14.57 -11.92 4.11
CA VAL A 96 -14.26 -10.48 4.04
C VAL A 96 -14.16 -10.00 2.58
N VAL A 97 -13.55 -10.80 1.72
CA VAL A 97 -13.47 -10.50 0.29
C VAL A 97 -14.86 -10.56 -0.36
N GLY A 98 -15.66 -11.56 -0.03
CA GLY A 98 -17.04 -11.71 -0.49
C GLY A 98 -17.93 -10.54 -0.05
N ASP A 99 -17.84 -10.15 1.20
CA ASP A 99 -18.61 -9.02 1.77
C ASP A 99 -18.22 -7.69 1.14
N PHE A 100 -16.92 -7.46 0.89
CA PHE A 100 -16.44 -6.22 0.30
C PHE A 100 -16.83 -6.06 -1.17
N PHE A 101 -16.70 -7.12 -1.96
CA PHE A 101 -16.97 -7.10 -3.40
C PHE A 101 -18.34 -7.64 -3.79
N GLY A 102 -18.99 -8.40 -2.91
CA GLY A 102 -20.28 -9.02 -3.17
C GLY A 102 -20.31 -9.76 -4.51
N LYS A 103 -21.39 -9.55 -5.30
CA LYS A 103 -21.53 -10.17 -6.63
C LYS A 103 -20.41 -9.78 -7.62
N ARG A 104 -19.72 -8.64 -7.41
CA ARG A 104 -18.61 -8.21 -8.27
C ARG A 104 -17.41 -9.15 -8.16
N TYR A 105 -17.19 -9.79 -7.01
CA TYR A 105 -16.07 -10.71 -6.81
C TYR A 105 -16.08 -11.87 -7.82
N VAL A 106 -17.24 -12.37 -8.15
CA VAL A 106 -17.41 -13.48 -9.11
C VAL A 106 -16.93 -13.08 -10.52
N ASN A 107 -17.12 -11.81 -10.89
CA ASN A 107 -16.79 -11.28 -12.21
C ASN A 107 -15.38 -10.66 -12.30
N LEU A 108 -14.61 -10.65 -11.20
CA LEU A 108 -13.26 -10.13 -11.21
C LEU A 108 -12.31 -11.04 -12.01
N SER A 109 -11.31 -10.43 -12.66
CA SER A 109 -10.24 -11.19 -13.30
C SER A 109 -9.49 -12.07 -12.28
N THR A 110 -8.87 -13.16 -12.75
CA THR A 110 -8.06 -14.04 -11.90
C THR A 110 -6.95 -13.27 -11.16
N TYR A 111 -6.33 -12.30 -11.84
CA TYR A 111 -5.33 -11.42 -11.24
C TYR A 111 -5.92 -10.61 -10.07
N THR A 112 -7.08 -10.00 -10.25
CA THR A 112 -7.71 -9.19 -9.21
C THR A 112 -8.13 -10.04 -8.02
N LYS A 113 -8.65 -11.24 -8.25
CA LYS A 113 -8.98 -12.19 -7.18
C LYS A 113 -7.73 -12.57 -6.37
N GLY A 114 -6.63 -12.91 -7.06
CA GLY A 114 -5.36 -13.21 -6.41
C GLY A 114 -4.82 -12.02 -5.63
N LEU A 115 -4.85 -10.81 -6.21
CA LEU A 115 -4.41 -9.58 -5.54
C LEU A 115 -5.19 -9.33 -4.24
N VAL A 116 -6.51 -9.46 -4.29
CA VAL A 116 -7.37 -9.22 -3.12
C VAL A 116 -7.10 -10.26 -2.03
N LYS A 117 -6.97 -11.54 -2.39
CA LYS A 117 -6.61 -12.61 -1.44
C LYS A 117 -5.28 -12.33 -0.75
N ILE A 118 -4.26 -11.93 -1.50
CA ILE A 118 -2.94 -11.60 -0.96
C ILE A 118 -3.00 -10.40 -0.03
N LEU A 119 -3.68 -9.33 -0.45
CA LEU A 119 -3.85 -8.15 0.41
C LEU A 119 -4.58 -8.51 1.69
N SER A 120 -5.65 -9.31 1.62
CA SER A 120 -6.38 -9.79 2.79
C SER A 120 -5.50 -10.64 3.71
N ALA A 121 -4.68 -11.52 3.14
CA ALA A 121 -3.70 -12.32 3.87
C ALA A 121 -2.68 -11.45 4.62
N ILE A 122 -2.13 -10.44 3.95
CA ILE A 122 -1.24 -9.45 4.55
C ILE A 122 -1.96 -8.68 5.68
N GLY A 123 -3.20 -8.29 5.45
CA GLY A 123 -4.03 -7.60 6.43
C GLY A 123 -4.27 -8.42 7.69
N HIS A 124 -4.56 -9.71 7.54
CA HIS A 124 -4.74 -10.61 8.69
C HIS A 124 -3.46 -10.86 9.48
N ARG A 125 -2.31 -10.86 8.82
CA ARG A 125 -1.04 -10.91 9.53
C ARG A 125 -0.86 -9.67 10.42
N GLY A 126 -1.31 -8.51 9.95
CA GLY A 126 -1.16 -7.23 10.63
C GLY A 126 0.26 -6.68 10.62
N ASN A 127 0.47 -5.59 11.34
CA ASN A 127 1.72 -4.83 11.37
C ASN A 127 2.26 -4.59 9.94
N ALA A 128 1.34 -4.22 9.04
CA ALA A 128 1.61 -4.11 7.62
C ALA A 128 1.49 -2.66 7.12
N ILE A 129 2.49 -2.22 6.35
CA ILE A 129 2.48 -0.96 5.61
C ILE A 129 2.34 -1.32 4.15
N ILE A 130 1.16 -1.11 3.57
CA ILE A 130 0.86 -1.51 2.20
C ILE A 130 0.89 -0.29 1.29
N VAL A 131 1.75 -0.32 0.27
CA VAL A 131 1.98 0.81 -0.62
C VAL A 131 1.29 0.58 -1.97
N GLY A 132 0.17 1.26 -2.19
CA GLY A 132 -0.59 1.22 -3.44
C GLY A 132 -1.56 0.05 -3.57
N ARG A 133 -1.81 -0.36 -4.83
CA ARG A 133 -2.70 -1.47 -5.21
C ARG A 133 -4.12 -1.40 -4.66
N GLY A 134 -4.61 -0.19 -4.36
CA GLY A 134 -5.96 0.00 -3.87
C GLY A 134 -6.20 -0.52 -2.45
N ALA A 135 -5.14 -0.84 -1.69
CA ALA A 135 -5.28 -1.34 -0.32
C ALA A 135 -6.11 -0.41 0.59
N ASN A 136 -6.08 0.90 0.33
CA ASN A 136 -6.90 1.88 1.04
C ASN A 136 -8.41 1.68 0.89
N TYR A 137 -8.84 0.97 -0.15
CA TYR A 137 -10.26 0.61 -0.36
C TYR A 137 -10.61 -0.70 0.35
N LEU A 138 -9.66 -1.64 0.39
CA LEU A 138 -9.88 -2.96 0.96
C LEU A 138 -9.91 -2.96 2.50
N PHE A 139 -9.18 -2.04 3.15
CA PHE A 139 -9.08 -1.98 4.61
C PHE A 139 -9.76 -0.72 5.17
N PRO A 140 -11.08 -0.77 5.49
CA PRO A 140 -11.82 0.40 5.98
C PRO A 140 -11.27 0.94 7.31
N LYS A 141 -10.79 0.07 8.19
CA LYS A 141 -10.24 0.42 9.52
C LYS A 141 -8.74 0.74 9.52
N ALA A 142 -8.04 0.62 8.38
CA ALA A 142 -6.62 0.97 8.28
C ALA A 142 -6.36 2.46 8.43
N LEU A 143 -5.17 2.83 8.93
CA LEU A 143 -4.68 4.18 8.77
C LEU A 143 -4.40 4.45 7.29
N LYS A 144 -5.18 5.34 6.68
CA LYS A 144 -5.08 5.67 5.26
C LYS A 144 -4.26 6.93 5.07
N VAL A 145 -3.13 6.81 4.38
CA VAL A 145 -2.24 7.93 4.06
C VAL A 145 -2.25 8.17 2.55
N ARG A 146 -2.40 9.42 2.16
CA ARG A 146 -2.21 9.88 0.79
C ARG A 146 -1.02 10.82 0.72
N ILE A 147 -0.02 10.50 -0.11
CA ILE A 147 1.16 11.35 -0.33
C ILE A 147 0.98 12.06 -1.67
N VAL A 148 0.96 13.36 -1.61
CA VAL A 148 0.89 14.27 -2.76
C VAL A 148 2.12 15.18 -2.78
N GLY A 149 2.46 15.69 -3.94
CA GLY A 149 3.59 16.60 -4.08
C GLY A 149 3.39 17.56 -5.25
N ASP A 150 4.10 18.66 -5.21
CA ASP A 150 4.13 19.59 -6.33
C ASP A 150 4.66 18.88 -7.59
N THR A 151 4.00 19.13 -8.72
CA THR A 151 4.32 18.45 -9.99
C THR A 151 5.74 18.70 -10.46
N GLU A 152 6.24 19.94 -10.32
CA GLU A 152 7.59 20.28 -10.71
C GLU A 152 8.63 19.56 -9.83
N ASP A 153 8.40 19.51 -8.53
CA ASP A 153 9.31 18.82 -7.59
C ASP A 153 9.32 17.31 -7.82
N ARG A 154 8.18 16.73 -8.18
CA ARG A 154 8.07 15.32 -8.56
C ARG A 154 8.85 15.03 -9.86
N ILE A 155 8.72 15.88 -10.88
CA ILE A 155 9.46 15.78 -12.14
C ILE A 155 10.96 15.91 -11.87
N LYS A 156 11.40 16.91 -11.10
CA LYS A 156 12.81 17.10 -10.72
C LYS A 156 13.37 15.87 -10.00
N THR A 157 12.55 15.27 -9.13
CA THR A 157 12.91 14.05 -8.42
C THR A 157 13.14 12.90 -9.41
N ILE A 158 12.24 12.68 -10.36
CA ILE A 158 12.36 11.62 -11.36
C ILE A 158 13.53 11.88 -12.32
N MET A 159 13.74 13.11 -12.76
CA MET A 159 14.92 13.46 -13.55
C MET A 159 16.22 13.01 -12.87
N LYS A 160 16.32 13.24 -11.57
CA LYS A 160 17.50 12.91 -10.79
C LYS A 160 17.69 11.41 -10.59
N TYR A 161 16.62 10.70 -10.21
CA TYR A 161 16.69 9.27 -9.89
C TYR A 161 16.81 8.38 -11.13
N GLU A 162 16.05 8.71 -12.18
CA GLU A 162 16.01 7.93 -13.42
C GLU A 162 17.01 8.45 -14.48
N LYS A 163 17.75 9.54 -14.18
CA LYS A 163 18.68 10.22 -15.11
C LYS A 163 18.02 10.57 -16.44
N LEU A 164 16.79 11.09 -16.39
CA LEU A 164 16.01 11.45 -17.56
C LEU A 164 16.07 12.95 -17.85
N SER A 165 15.87 13.32 -19.13
CA SER A 165 15.60 14.70 -19.50
C SER A 165 14.24 15.17 -18.98
N LEU A 166 14.04 16.49 -18.88
CA LEU A 166 12.78 17.09 -18.43
C LEU A 166 11.57 16.51 -19.17
N VAL A 167 11.61 16.49 -20.51
CA VAL A 167 10.51 15.99 -21.34
C VAL A 167 10.17 14.53 -21.03
N LYS A 168 11.19 13.67 -20.91
CA LYS A 168 10.98 12.24 -20.58
C LYS A 168 10.46 12.05 -19.16
N ALA A 169 10.96 12.83 -18.19
CA ALA A 169 10.52 12.75 -16.81
C ALA A 169 9.07 13.22 -16.66
N THR A 170 8.67 14.32 -17.30
CA THR A 170 7.29 14.82 -17.32
C THR A 170 6.34 13.74 -17.84
N ARG A 171 6.64 13.22 -19.05
CA ARG A 171 5.80 12.16 -19.63
C ARG A 171 5.70 10.90 -18.76
N LEU A 172 6.80 10.54 -18.09
CA LEU A 172 6.81 9.38 -17.20
C LEU A 172 5.94 9.61 -15.95
N VAL A 173 5.98 10.81 -15.36
CA VAL A 173 5.14 11.18 -14.21
C VAL A 173 3.67 11.11 -14.59
N GLU A 174 3.25 11.72 -15.68
CA GLU A 174 1.88 11.71 -16.18
C GLU A 174 1.40 10.29 -16.45
N LEU A 175 2.15 9.52 -17.23
CA LEU A 175 1.81 8.13 -17.56
C LEU A 175 1.65 7.23 -16.33
N LYS A 176 2.51 7.39 -15.34
CA LYS A 176 2.46 6.56 -14.11
C LYS A 176 1.27 6.93 -13.23
N ASP A 177 0.92 8.20 -13.12
CA ASP A 177 -0.24 8.64 -12.36
C ASP A 177 -1.55 8.24 -13.06
N GLU A 178 -1.63 8.36 -14.39
CA GLU A 178 -2.76 7.88 -15.19
C GLU A 178 -2.99 6.37 -15.00
N LYS A 179 -1.94 5.55 -15.17
CA LYS A 179 -2.03 4.09 -14.96
C LYS A 179 -2.47 3.71 -13.55
N ARG A 180 -2.10 4.48 -12.53
CA ARG A 180 -2.57 4.26 -11.16
C ARG A 180 -4.04 4.56 -11.00
N LEU A 181 -4.50 5.65 -11.63
CA LEU A 181 -5.92 6.02 -11.63
C LEU A 181 -6.76 4.97 -12.37
N GLU A 182 -6.32 4.54 -13.56
CA GLU A 182 -6.98 3.49 -14.34
C GLU A 182 -7.09 2.19 -13.57
N PHE A 183 -5.97 1.75 -12.96
CA PHE A 183 -5.96 0.55 -12.12
C PHE A 183 -6.99 0.65 -10.99
N THR A 184 -7.03 1.78 -10.29
CA THR A 184 -7.97 1.97 -9.19
C THR A 184 -9.42 1.89 -9.67
N LYS A 185 -9.75 2.56 -10.78
CA LYS A 185 -11.10 2.53 -11.38
C LYS A 185 -11.50 1.14 -11.90
N ALA A 186 -10.53 0.35 -12.35
CA ALA A 186 -10.79 -0.99 -12.88
C ALA A 186 -11.04 -2.03 -11.79
N VAL A 187 -10.50 -1.82 -10.58
CA VAL A 187 -10.57 -2.82 -9.49
C VAL A 187 -11.63 -2.44 -8.45
N PHE A 188 -11.78 -1.16 -8.15
CA PHE A 188 -12.63 -0.64 -7.07
C PHE A 188 -13.68 0.36 -7.55
#